data_dab3b67aa519e7a1883fcfec403d3e04
#
_entry.id   dab3b67aa519e7a1883fcfec403d3e04
#
_cell.length_a   1.000
_cell.length_b   1.000
_cell.length_c   1.000
_cell.angle_alpha   90.00
_cell.angle_beta   90.00
_cell.angle_gamma   90.00
#
_symmetry.space_group_name_H-M   'P 1'
#
loop_
_entity.id
_entity.type
_entity.pdbx_description
1 polymer ?
#
loop_
_entity_poly.entity_id
_entity_poly.type
_entity_poly.pdbx_seq_one_letter_code
_entity_poly.pdbx_strand_id
1 'polypeptide(L)'
;MAFLRHGCRVAAICPPGHPLRLVDGIETIYAYEGIDSLGSLKAAITTAKPDLIVPCDDGIVWQLHHIHESSPAHRAIIERSLGPAEHYATVRSRAQFLLAAQEMDIRIPATQTIASRDQIEAWPFEFPAVLKLDGTWGGSGVAIVRSREEALAAFDRLSTPAGVGTAIKRLAINSDPLALWSLRGREKSSVSMQQYIPGRPANTMMVCWNGHMLANISVEALSAQGATGAATVVRVIDHPEIDQAARLTAFRFQLTGCYGLDFILEEETDAAYLIELNPRATQLGHLRLAGQGDLAGLLAEQLGATAGELPGDAHTSDCHISSAIAFFPQAFH
;
A
#
# COMPACT_ATOMS: atom_id res chain seq x y z
N MET A 1 -1.10 13.58 11.90
CA MET A 1 -2.31 14.10 12.59
C MET A 1 -2.95 13.04 13.50
N ALA A 2 -3.41 11.88 12.99
CA ALA A 2 -4.11 10.89 13.82
C ALA A 2 -3.30 10.45 15.05
N PHE A 3 -2.05 10.02 14.91
CA PHE A 3 -1.19 9.67 16.06
C PHE A 3 -0.96 10.81 17.06
N LEU A 4 -0.88 12.06 16.58
CA LEU A 4 -0.73 13.23 17.48
C LEU A 4 -1.95 13.38 18.40
N ARG A 5 -3.18 13.13 17.88
CA ARG A 5 -4.41 13.17 18.68
C ARG A 5 -4.43 12.15 19.81
N HIS A 6 -3.69 11.06 19.65
CA HIS A 6 -3.57 10.01 20.67
C HIS A 6 -2.31 10.18 21.56
N GLY A 7 -1.78 11.40 21.65
CA GLY A 7 -0.65 11.72 22.53
C GLY A 7 0.70 11.12 22.12
N CYS A 8 0.79 10.56 20.90
CA CYS A 8 2.06 10.06 20.40
C CYS A 8 3.00 11.21 20.05
N ARG A 9 4.28 11.06 20.39
CA ARG A 9 5.35 11.90 19.84
C ARG A 9 5.63 11.46 18.42
N VAL A 10 5.45 12.34 17.46
CA VAL A 10 5.58 12.02 16.03
C VAL A 10 6.81 12.68 15.45
N ALA A 11 7.72 11.86 14.91
CA ALA A 11 8.77 12.30 14.00
C ALA A 11 8.43 11.90 12.56
N ALA A 12 8.87 12.68 11.60
CA ALA A 12 8.62 12.38 10.20
C ALA A 12 9.91 12.45 9.38
N ILE A 13 9.97 11.65 8.30
CA ILE A 13 11.00 11.79 7.26
C ILE A 13 10.32 12.00 5.93
N CYS A 14 10.65 13.08 5.22
CA CYS A 14 10.05 13.39 3.93
C CYS A 14 10.99 14.28 3.08
N PRO A 15 10.77 14.33 1.74
CA PRO A 15 11.49 15.22 0.86
C PRO A 15 11.31 16.70 1.24
N PRO A 16 12.23 17.58 0.83
CA PRO A 16 12.02 19.03 0.90
C PRO A 16 10.74 19.44 0.15
N GLY A 17 9.96 20.36 0.74
CA GLY A 17 8.71 20.85 0.13
C GLY A 17 7.49 19.93 0.30
N HIS A 18 7.61 18.76 0.93
CA HIS A 18 6.48 17.87 1.18
C HIS A 18 5.46 18.54 2.13
N PRO A 19 4.13 18.43 1.86
CA PRO A 19 3.08 19.04 2.69
C PRO A 19 3.10 18.64 4.16
N LEU A 20 3.66 17.49 4.50
CA LEU A 20 3.84 17.03 5.87
C LEU A 20 4.62 18.04 6.74
N ARG A 21 5.47 18.87 6.12
CA ARG A 21 6.22 19.94 6.78
C ARG A 21 5.35 21.10 7.31
N LEU A 22 4.11 21.16 6.86
CA LEU A 22 3.12 22.15 7.28
C LEU A 22 2.21 21.64 8.40
N VAL A 23 2.44 20.40 8.87
CA VAL A 23 1.64 19.80 9.93
C VAL A 23 2.21 20.20 11.29
N ASP A 24 1.41 20.92 12.07
CA ASP A 24 1.75 21.32 13.43
C ASP A 24 1.81 20.08 14.36
N GLY A 25 2.69 20.16 15.38
CA GLY A 25 2.84 19.13 16.39
C GLY A 25 3.79 17.99 16.05
N ILE A 26 4.33 17.93 14.82
CA ILE A 26 5.42 17.01 14.50
C ILE A 26 6.69 17.48 15.22
N GLU A 27 7.25 16.62 16.09
CA GLU A 27 8.40 16.98 16.94
C GLU A 27 9.67 17.23 16.12
N THR A 28 9.94 16.38 15.13
CA THR A 28 11.13 16.51 14.28
C THR A 28 10.81 16.04 12.86
N ILE A 29 11.25 16.79 11.86
CA ILE A 29 11.15 16.42 10.46
C ILE A 29 12.54 16.24 9.89
N TYR A 30 12.90 14.99 9.61
CA TYR A 30 14.14 14.61 8.96
C TYR A 30 14.03 14.80 7.43
N ALA A 31 15.13 15.22 6.80
CA ALA A 31 15.18 15.30 5.35
C ALA A 31 15.35 13.90 4.75
N TYR A 32 14.51 13.56 3.77
CA TYR A 32 14.71 12.40 2.92
C TYR A 32 15.54 12.80 1.71
N GLU A 33 16.74 12.25 1.61
CA GLU A 33 17.68 12.55 0.54
C GLU A 33 17.66 11.42 -0.50
N GLY A 34 17.06 11.66 -1.66
CA GLY A 34 16.89 10.64 -2.71
C GLY A 34 18.19 10.01 -3.20
N ILE A 35 19.33 10.75 -3.17
CA ILE A 35 20.65 10.25 -3.57
C ILE A 35 21.22 9.28 -2.52
N ASP A 36 21.03 9.57 -1.23
CA ASP A 36 21.38 8.71 -0.10
C ASP A 36 20.15 8.34 0.73
N SER A 37 19.21 7.75 0.06
CA SER A 37 17.91 7.41 0.68
C SER A 37 18.02 6.44 1.85
N LEU A 38 18.87 5.42 1.73
CA LEU A 38 19.12 4.47 2.83
C LEU A 38 19.85 5.09 4.00
N GLY A 39 20.82 5.96 3.74
CA GLY A 39 21.55 6.69 4.78
C GLY A 39 20.62 7.62 5.54
N SER A 40 19.78 8.37 4.84
CA SER A 40 18.82 9.28 5.48
C SER A 40 17.78 8.55 6.34
N LEU A 41 17.28 7.38 5.87
CA LEU A 41 16.37 6.54 6.67
C LEU A 41 17.06 5.98 7.91
N LYS A 42 18.26 5.40 7.77
CA LYS A 42 19.04 4.86 8.91
C LYS A 42 19.34 5.93 9.95
N ALA A 43 19.78 7.12 9.50
CA ALA A 43 20.07 8.24 10.38
C ALA A 43 18.82 8.72 11.13
N ALA A 44 17.69 8.85 10.44
CA ALA A 44 16.43 9.23 11.06
C ALA A 44 15.98 8.21 12.11
N ILE A 45 15.98 6.91 11.79
CA ILE A 45 15.60 5.84 12.73
C ILE A 45 16.54 5.82 13.95
N THR A 46 17.85 5.93 13.74
CA THR A 46 18.85 5.93 14.82
C THR A 46 18.68 7.12 15.75
N THR A 47 18.36 8.29 15.20
CA THR A 47 18.22 9.53 15.98
C THR A 47 16.87 9.59 16.68
N ALA A 48 15.78 9.28 15.99
CA ALA A 48 14.44 9.33 16.53
C ALA A 48 14.16 8.21 17.55
N LYS A 49 14.81 7.04 17.39
CA LYS A 49 14.56 5.83 18.20
C LYS A 49 13.06 5.55 18.35
N PRO A 50 12.33 5.39 17.24
CA PRO A 50 10.88 5.23 17.31
C PRO A 50 10.48 3.91 17.95
N ASP A 51 9.30 3.86 18.54
CA ASP A 51 8.64 2.63 18.99
C ASP A 51 7.93 1.91 17.86
N LEU A 52 7.54 2.64 16.79
CA LEU A 52 6.89 2.13 15.59
C LEU A 52 7.25 2.99 14.39
N ILE A 53 7.51 2.35 13.25
CA ILE A 53 7.67 3.00 11.94
C ILE A 53 6.38 2.78 11.14
N VAL A 54 5.78 3.86 10.61
CA VAL A 54 4.59 3.79 9.75
C VAL A 54 4.98 4.22 8.34
N PRO A 55 5.27 3.29 7.43
CA PRO A 55 5.53 3.63 6.05
C PRO A 55 4.25 4.10 5.35
N CYS A 56 4.38 5.14 4.52
CA CYS A 56 3.29 5.69 3.72
C CYS A 56 3.54 5.53 2.20
N ASP A 57 4.57 4.77 1.83
CA ASP A 57 5.00 4.56 0.45
C ASP A 57 5.63 3.17 0.28
N ASP A 58 5.35 2.50 -0.84
CA ASP A 58 5.85 1.15 -1.12
C ASP A 58 7.37 1.12 -1.28
N GLY A 59 7.95 2.16 -1.89
CA GLY A 59 9.39 2.27 -2.03
C GLY A 59 10.11 2.40 -0.69
N ILE A 60 9.49 3.03 0.31
CA ILE A 60 10.02 3.09 1.67
C ILE A 60 9.97 1.73 2.34
N VAL A 61 8.91 0.94 2.14
CA VAL A 61 8.84 -0.44 2.66
C VAL A 61 10.00 -1.28 2.12
N TRP A 62 10.28 -1.19 0.82
CA TRP A 62 11.40 -1.91 0.21
C TRP A 62 12.77 -1.47 0.78
N GLN A 63 12.94 -0.18 1.02
CA GLN A 63 14.15 0.32 1.65
C GLN A 63 14.28 -0.17 3.10
N LEU A 64 13.18 -0.24 3.86
CA LEU A 64 13.17 -0.81 5.20
C LEU A 64 13.55 -2.30 5.18
N HIS A 65 13.02 -3.09 4.26
CA HIS A 65 13.42 -4.49 4.08
C HIS A 65 14.92 -4.61 3.77
N HIS A 66 15.45 -3.77 2.88
CA HIS A 66 16.88 -3.76 2.58
C HIS A 66 17.74 -3.31 3.78
N ILE A 67 17.26 -2.35 4.57
CA ILE A 67 17.93 -1.94 5.83
C ILE A 67 17.91 -3.09 6.83
N HIS A 68 16.82 -3.84 6.93
CA HIS A 68 16.73 -5.03 7.77
C HIS A 68 17.80 -6.06 7.39
N GLU A 69 17.97 -6.35 6.11
CA GLU A 69 18.97 -7.29 5.61
C GLU A 69 20.41 -6.83 5.91
N SER A 70 20.69 -5.54 5.65
CA SER A 70 22.04 -4.97 5.65
C SER A 70 22.49 -4.36 6.98
N SER A 71 21.60 -4.16 7.96
CA SER A 71 21.89 -3.43 9.20
C SER A 71 21.29 -4.08 10.45
N PRO A 72 22.04 -4.94 11.15
CA PRO A 72 21.53 -5.63 12.35
C PRO A 72 20.94 -4.71 13.43
N ALA A 73 21.47 -3.50 13.58
CA ALA A 73 21.01 -2.53 14.58
C ALA A 73 19.56 -2.05 14.36
N HIS A 74 19.01 -2.19 13.14
CA HIS A 74 17.67 -1.73 12.81
C HIS A 74 16.64 -2.86 12.69
N ARG A 75 17.05 -4.13 12.78
CA ARG A 75 16.17 -5.30 12.57
C ARG A 75 14.98 -5.29 13.50
N ALA A 76 15.23 -5.16 14.79
CA ALA A 76 14.19 -5.25 15.81
C ALA A 76 13.07 -4.23 15.62
N ILE A 77 13.41 -2.98 15.30
CA ILE A 77 12.39 -1.94 15.08
C ILE A 77 11.64 -2.14 13.76
N ILE A 78 12.30 -2.63 12.71
CA ILE A 78 11.65 -2.90 11.44
C ILE A 78 10.67 -4.08 11.57
N GLU A 79 11.09 -5.19 12.20
CA GLU A 79 10.20 -6.33 12.46
C GLU A 79 9.04 -5.96 13.39
N ARG A 80 9.31 -5.17 14.44
CA ARG A 80 8.25 -4.64 15.30
C ARG A 80 7.21 -3.82 14.55
N SER A 81 7.61 -3.17 13.45
CA SER A 81 6.77 -2.25 12.69
C SER A 81 6.06 -2.90 11.50
N LEU A 82 6.63 -3.98 10.94
CA LEU A 82 6.15 -4.60 9.71
C LEU A 82 5.82 -6.10 9.87
N GLY A 83 6.16 -6.70 11.02
CA GLY A 83 6.08 -8.15 11.22
C GLY A 83 7.37 -8.88 10.84
N PRO A 84 7.40 -10.23 10.91
CA PRO A 84 8.58 -11.05 10.75
C PRO A 84 9.19 -10.97 9.34
N ALA A 85 10.52 -10.87 9.27
CA ALA A 85 11.26 -10.72 8.02
C ALA A 85 11.11 -11.91 7.05
N GLU A 86 10.79 -13.10 7.55
CA GLU A 86 10.56 -14.30 6.73
C GLU A 86 9.42 -14.13 5.72
N HIS A 87 8.50 -13.19 5.97
CA HIS A 87 7.36 -12.90 5.09
C HIS A 87 7.61 -11.76 4.09
N TYR A 88 8.71 -11.00 4.23
CA TYR A 88 8.95 -9.82 3.39
C TYR A 88 8.99 -10.14 1.89
N ALA A 89 9.62 -11.25 1.50
CA ALA A 89 9.69 -11.65 0.09
C ALA A 89 8.30 -11.90 -0.50
N THR A 90 7.45 -12.62 0.22
CA THR A 90 6.07 -12.93 -0.20
C THR A 90 5.21 -11.66 -0.25
N VAL A 91 5.28 -10.82 0.79
CA VAL A 91 4.54 -9.55 0.88
C VAL A 91 4.92 -8.58 -0.25
N ARG A 92 6.17 -8.61 -0.70
CA ARG A 92 6.67 -7.79 -1.82
C ARG A 92 6.23 -8.25 -3.20
N SER A 93 5.99 -9.55 -3.37
CA SER A 93 5.64 -10.13 -4.67
C SER A 93 4.13 -10.28 -4.78
N ARG A 94 3.51 -9.50 -5.66
CA ARG A 94 2.06 -9.54 -5.91
C ARG A 94 1.59 -10.96 -6.22
N ALA A 95 2.28 -11.67 -7.11
CA ALA A 95 1.90 -13.03 -7.48
C ALA A 95 2.05 -14.02 -6.33
N GLN A 96 3.18 -13.99 -5.59
CA GLN A 96 3.39 -14.89 -4.45
C GLN A 96 2.40 -14.62 -3.32
N PHE A 97 2.11 -13.36 -3.04
CA PHE A 97 1.11 -12.98 -2.05
C PHE A 97 -0.28 -13.52 -2.42
N LEU A 98 -0.71 -13.34 -3.67
CA LEU A 98 -2.03 -13.84 -4.12
C LEU A 98 -2.12 -15.36 -4.09
N LEU A 99 -1.06 -16.08 -4.47
CA LEU A 99 -1.02 -17.54 -4.34
C LEU A 99 -1.14 -17.96 -2.87
N ALA A 100 -0.41 -17.31 -1.96
CA ALA A 100 -0.55 -17.56 -0.52
C ALA A 100 -1.94 -17.20 0.02
N ALA A 101 -2.59 -16.17 -0.54
CA ALA A 101 -3.97 -15.82 -0.21
C ALA A 101 -4.95 -16.93 -0.66
N GLN A 102 -4.75 -17.51 -1.82
CA GLN A 102 -5.54 -18.63 -2.31
C GLN A 102 -5.43 -19.87 -1.41
N GLU A 103 -4.24 -20.14 -0.85
CA GLU A 103 -4.02 -21.23 0.13
C GLU A 103 -4.80 -21.02 1.44
N MET A 104 -5.25 -19.79 1.71
CA MET A 104 -6.09 -19.42 2.85
C MET A 104 -7.60 -19.35 2.51
N ASP A 105 -8.01 -19.90 1.37
CA ASP A 105 -9.38 -19.83 0.85
C ASP A 105 -9.86 -18.38 0.59
N ILE A 106 -8.96 -17.43 0.42
CA ILE A 106 -9.29 -16.08 -0.02
C ILE A 106 -9.44 -16.10 -1.55
N ARG A 107 -10.58 -15.59 -2.02
CA ARG A 107 -10.85 -15.54 -3.46
C ARG A 107 -9.93 -14.55 -4.15
N ILE A 108 -9.23 -15.01 -5.20
CA ILE A 108 -8.36 -14.20 -6.06
C ILE A 108 -8.72 -14.41 -7.53
N PRO A 109 -8.43 -13.46 -8.42
CA PRO A 109 -8.46 -13.73 -9.86
C PRO A 109 -7.40 -14.79 -10.19
N ALA A 110 -7.66 -15.64 -11.20
CA ALA A 110 -6.63 -16.53 -11.72
C ALA A 110 -5.40 -15.67 -12.11
N THR A 111 -4.24 -15.99 -11.51
CA THR A 111 -3.03 -15.18 -11.59
C THR A 111 -1.84 -16.03 -11.94
N GLN A 112 -1.01 -15.56 -12.88
CA GLN A 112 0.21 -16.22 -13.30
C GLN A 112 1.34 -15.21 -13.48
N THR A 113 2.55 -15.54 -12.99
CA THR A 113 3.77 -14.79 -13.32
C THR A 113 4.17 -15.08 -14.77
N ILE A 114 4.46 -14.03 -15.53
CA ILE A 114 4.82 -14.12 -16.95
C ILE A 114 6.30 -13.77 -17.11
N ALA A 115 7.09 -14.74 -17.56
CA ALA A 115 8.51 -14.59 -17.84
C ALA A 115 8.83 -14.52 -19.35
N SER A 116 7.91 -14.96 -20.20
CA SER A 116 8.10 -15.01 -21.65
C SER A 116 6.80 -14.79 -22.42
N ARG A 117 6.92 -14.44 -23.71
CA ARG A 117 5.78 -14.29 -24.62
C ARG A 117 5.01 -15.59 -24.78
N ASP A 118 5.68 -16.76 -24.77
CA ASP A 118 5.04 -18.08 -24.91
C ASP A 118 4.03 -18.34 -23.78
N GLN A 119 4.27 -17.82 -22.58
CA GLN A 119 3.33 -17.94 -21.46
C GLN A 119 2.05 -17.12 -21.69
N ILE A 120 2.13 -16.00 -22.42
CA ILE A 120 0.96 -15.23 -22.84
C ILE A 120 0.20 -15.98 -23.93
N GLU A 121 0.92 -16.59 -24.88
CA GLU A 121 0.31 -17.46 -25.90
C GLU A 121 -0.47 -18.63 -25.29
N ALA A 122 0.06 -19.18 -24.20
CA ALA A 122 -0.52 -20.30 -23.45
C ALA A 122 -1.58 -19.87 -22.41
N TRP A 123 -1.91 -18.57 -22.29
CA TRP A 123 -2.89 -18.09 -21.32
C TRP A 123 -4.26 -18.76 -21.54
N PRO A 124 -4.80 -19.49 -20.52
CA PRO A 124 -5.95 -20.36 -20.72
C PRO A 124 -7.31 -19.66 -20.58
N PHE A 125 -7.31 -18.41 -20.10
CA PHE A 125 -8.55 -17.68 -19.82
C PHE A 125 -8.90 -16.72 -20.95
N GLU A 126 -10.17 -16.33 -21.01
CA GLU A 126 -10.66 -15.33 -21.95
C GLU A 126 -10.13 -13.93 -21.65
N PHE A 127 -10.18 -13.06 -22.65
CA PHE A 127 -9.93 -11.63 -22.49
C PHE A 127 -11.25 -10.90 -22.20
N PRO A 128 -11.20 -9.77 -21.49
CA PRO A 128 -10.00 -9.03 -21.09
C PRO A 128 -9.20 -9.69 -19.97
N ALA A 129 -7.91 -9.33 -19.87
CA ALA A 129 -7.01 -9.71 -18.79
C ALA A 129 -6.26 -8.49 -18.30
N VAL A 130 -5.57 -8.60 -17.15
CA VAL A 130 -4.82 -7.49 -16.54
C VAL A 130 -3.36 -7.89 -16.40
N LEU A 131 -2.46 -7.16 -17.04
CA LEU A 131 -1.02 -7.29 -16.81
C LEU A 131 -0.59 -6.27 -15.74
N LYS A 132 0.23 -6.72 -14.79
CA LYS A 132 0.76 -5.90 -13.71
C LYS A 132 2.26 -6.09 -13.57
N LEU A 133 3.00 -5.01 -13.44
CA LEU A 133 4.43 -5.00 -13.15
C LEU A 133 4.62 -4.81 -11.65
N ASP A 134 5.37 -5.71 -10.99
CA ASP A 134 5.72 -5.54 -9.58
C ASP A 134 6.62 -4.32 -9.38
N GLY A 135 6.47 -3.67 -8.24
CA GLY A 135 7.25 -2.49 -7.92
C GLY A 135 6.81 -1.20 -8.59
N THR A 136 5.58 -1.15 -9.06
CA THR A 136 4.94 0.06 -9.58
C THR A 136 3.73 0.43 -8.73
N TRP A 137 3.42 1.72 -8.66
CA TRP A 137 2.31 2.27 -7.90
C TRP A 137 1.48 3.27 -8.73
N GLY A 138 0.29 3.60 -8.22
CA GLY A 138 -0.59 4.57 -8.88
C GLY A 138 -1.08 4.14 -10.26
N GLY A 139 -1.18 2.85 -10.53
CA GLY A 139 -1.65 2.31 -11.80
C GLY A 139 -0.63 2.37 -12.95
N SER A 140 0.58 2.90 -12.73
CA SER A 140 1.58 3.13 -13.80
C SER A 140 2.14 1.84 -14.42
N GLY A 141 2.06 0.73 -13.73
CA GLY A 141 2.48 -0.60 -14.18
C GLY A 141 1.32 -1.55 -14.46
N VAL A 142 0.10 -1.05 -14.67
CA VAL A 142 -1.09 -1.87 -14.92
C VAL A 142 -1.58 -1.64 -16.34
N ALA A 143 -1.94 -2.72 -17.04
CA ALA A 143 -2.54 -2.68 -18.35
C ALA A 143 -3.73 -3.65 -18.44
N ILE A 144 -4.91 -3.14 -18.73
CA ILE A 144 -6.06 -3.95 -19.10
C ILE A 144 -5.95 -4.21 -20.61
N VAL A 145 -5.89 -5.48 -20.99
CA VAL A 145 -5.69 -5.93 -22.37
C VAL A 145 -6.89 -6.75 -22.84
N ARG A 146 -7.34 -6.50 -24.08
CA ARG A 146 -8.56 -7.08 -24.62
C ARG A 146 -8.31 -8.17 -25.64
N SER A 147 -7.04 -8.37 -26.01
CA SER A 147 -6.63 -9.44 -26.93
C SER A 147 -5.24 -9.93 -26.58
N ARG A 148 -4.85 -11.05 -27.19
CA ARG A 148 -3.51 -11.63 -27.04
C ARG A 148 -2.43 -10.71 -27.62
N GLU A 149 -2.71 -10.03 -28.71
CA GLU A 149 -1.81 -9.08 -29.35
C GLU A 149 -1.55 -7.87 -28.41
N GLU A 150 -2.61 -7.35 -27.78
CA GLU A 150 -2.49 -6.28 -26.78
C GLU A 150 -1.68 -6.75 -25.57
N ALA A 151 -1.87 -8.00 -25.14
CA ALA A 151 -1.12 -8.57 -24.01
C ALA A 151 0.37 -8.70 -24.31
N LEU A 152 0.74 -9.18 -25.50
CA LEU A 152 2.12 -9.26 -25.95
C LEU A 152 2.77 -7.87 -26.03
N ALA A 153 2.08 -6.88 -26.59
CA ALA A 153 2.58 -5.51 -26.67
C ALA A 153 2.74 -4.86 -25.27
N ALA A 154 1.78 -5.14 -24.35
CA ALA A 154 1.87 -4.66 -22.97
C ALA A 154 3.02 -5.33 -22.22
N PHE A 155 3.24 -6.64 -22.40
CA PHE A 155 4.35 -7.35 -21.79
C PHE A 155 5.71 -6.80 -22.26
N ASP A 156 5.92 -6.58 -23.56
CA ASP A 156 7.14 -6.00 -24.10
C ASP A 156 7.41 -4.62 -23.49
N ARG A 157 6.36 -3.79 -23.36
CA ARG A 157 6.46 -2.46 -22.74
C ARG A 157 6.79 -2.53 -21.26
N LEU A 158 6.13 -3.42 -20.49
CA LEU A 158 6.31 -3.55 -19.05
C LEU A 158 7.63 -4.23 -18.68
N SER A 159 8.07 -5.19 -19.50
CA SER A 159 9.35 -5.91 -19.30
C SER A 159 10.57 -5.09 -19.69
N THR A 160 10.37 -4.00 -20.46
CA THR A 160 11.47 -3.10 -20.82
C THR A 160 11.82 -2.21 -19.63
N PRO A 161 13.05 -2.29 -19.08
CA PRO A 161 13.44 -1.44 -17.98
C PRO A 161 13.23 0.04 -18.32
N ALA A 162 12.65 0.81 -17.41
CA ALA A 162 12.54 2.25 -17.57
C ALA A 162 13.95 2.82 -17.83
N GLY A 163 14.14 3.43 -18.97
CA GLY A 163 15.43 4.02 -19.34
C GLY A 163 15.84 5.12 -18.34
N VAL A 164 17.15 5.35 -18.18
CA VAL A 164 17.70 6.41 -17.31
C VAL A 164 17.02 7.75 -17.56
N GLY A 165 16.66 8.07 -18.81
CA GLY A 165 15.92 9.28 -19.18
C GLY A 165 14.53 9.38 -18.54
N THR A 166 13.82 8.26 -18.37
CA THR A 166 12.50 8.23 -17.72
C THR A 166 12.62 8.45 -16.20
N ALA A 167 13.65 7.90 -15.57
CA ALA A 167 13.92 8.11 -14.16
C ALA A 167 14.34 9.56 -13.87
N ILE A 168 15.20 10.15 -14.72
CA ILE A 168 15.58 11.56 -14.64
C ILE A 168 14.35 12.46 -14.82
N LYS A 169 13.47 12.15 -15.79
CA LYS A 169 12.23 12.90 -16.00
C LYS A 169 11.29 12.82 -14.79
N ARG A 170 11.12 11.66 -14.17
CA ARG A 170 10.33 11.49 -12.95
C ARG A 170 10.92 12.29 -11.78
N LEU A 171 12.24 12.24 -11.61
CA LEU A 171 12.92 13.02 -10.58
C LEU A 171 12.74 14.53 -10.79
N ALA A 172 12.90 15.01 -12.04
CA ALA A 172 12.88 16.44 -12.36
C ALA A 172 11.45 17.03 -12.39
N ILE A 173 10.45 16.26 -12.87
CA ILE A 173 9.07 16.76 -13.05
C ILE A 173 8.22 16.45 -11.83
N ASN A 174 8.34 15.25 -11.26
CA ASN A 174 7.47 14.79 -10.17
C ASN A 174 8.13 14.94 -8.79
N SER A 175 9.37 15.43 -8.73
CA SER A 175 10.17 15.49 -7.50
C SER A 175 10.19 14.14 -6.74
N ASP A 176 10.15 13.03 -7.51
CA ASP A 176 10.11 11.67 -6.99
C ASP A 176 11.52 11.12 -6.73
N PRO A 177 12.02 11.21 -5.49
CA PRO A 177 13.37 10.73 -5.17
C PRO A 177 13.47 9.20 -5.21
N LEU A 178 12.35 8.48 -5.16
CA LEU A 178 12.30 7.02 -5.25
C LEU A 178 12.56 6.53 -6.69
N ALA A 179 12.42 7.39 -7.71
CA ALA A 179 12.76 7.06 -9.08
C ALA A 179 14.23 6.65 -9.24
N LEU A 180 15.14 7.19 -8.42
CA LEU A 180 16.56 6.81 -8.40
C LEU A 180 16.79 5.45 -7.75
N TRP A 181 15.96 5.08 -6.78
CA TRP A 181 16.03 3.77 -6.14
C TRP A 181 15.70 2.65 -7.12
N SER A 182 14.66 2.84 -7.93
CA SER A 182 14.26 1.86 -8.96
C SER A 182 15.36 1.60 -10.02
N LEU A 183 16.28 2.54 -10.23
CA LEU A 183 17.44 2.33 -11.10
C LEU A 183 18.58 1.52 -10.45
N ARG A 184 18.71 1.58 -9.12
CA ARG A 184 19.72 0.85 -8.36
C ARG A 184 19.33 -0.60 -8.09
N GLY A 185 18.06 -0.84 -7.82
CA GLY A 185 17.49 -2.16 -7.63
C GLY A 185 17.17 -2.84 -8.96
N ARG A 186 18.18 -3.38 -9.64
CA ARG A 186 18.01 -4.22 -10.84
C ARG A 186 17.52 -5.64 -10.53
N GLU A 187 16.72 -5.84 -9.51
CA GLU A 187 15.88 -7.03 -9.47
C GLU A 187 14.91 -6.90 -10.63
N LYS A 188 14.86 -7.93 -11.48
CA LYS A 188 13.91 -7.97 -12.60
C LYS A 188 12.51 -7.91 -11.98
N SER A 189 11.87 -6.74 -12.09
CA SER A 189 10.48 -6.61 -11.71
C SER A 189 9.69 -7.68 -12.47
N SER A 190 8.92 -8.51 -11.76
CA SER A 190 8.15 -9.56 -12.39
C SER A 190 6.86 -8.98 -12.97
N VAL A 191 6.47 -9.49 -14.13
CA VAL A 191 5.16 -9.20 -14.72
C VAL A 191 4.22 -10.33 -14.34
N SER A 192 3.04 -10.00 -13.84
CA SER A 192 1.95 -10.96 -13.62
C SER A 192 0.80 -10.67 -14.56
N MET A 193 0.09 -11.73 -14.97
CA MET A 193 -1.15 -11.64 -15.74
C MET A 193 -2.27 -12.23 -14.89
N GLN A 194 -3.36 -11.48 -14.80
CA GLN A 194 -4.54 -11.82 -13.99
C GLN A 194 -5.78 -11.86 -14.88
N GLN A 195 -6.70 -12.76 -14.57
CA GLN A 195 -8.06 -12.73 -15.12
C GLN A 195 -8.72 -11.40 -14.74
N TYR A 196 -9.38 -10.78 -15.70
CA TYR A 196 -10.20 -9.60 -15.44
C TYR A 196 -11.50 -9.99 -14.76
N ILE A 197 -11.81 -9.35 -13.64
CA ILE A 197 -13.09 -9.52 -12.94
C ILE A 197 -13.92 -8.27 -13.21
N PRO A 198 -15.08 -8.40 -13.89
CA PRO A 198 -16.02 -7.28 -14.02
C PRO A 198 -16.59 -6.92 -12.65
N GLY A 199 -16.54 -5.65 -12.27
CA GLY A 199 -17.03 -5.27 -10.96
C GLY A 199 -16.55 -3.89 -10.48
N ARG A 200 -16.80 -3.61 -9.22
CA ARG A 200 -16.48 -2.34 -8.56
C ARG A 200 -15.17 -2.49 -7.77
N PRO A 201 -14.19 -1.59 -7.95
CA PRO A 201 -13.02 -1.55 -7.10
C PRO A 201 -13.39 -1.24 -5.65
N ALA A 202 -12.84 -2.01 -4.72
CA ALA A 202 -12.95 -1.78 -3.30
C ALA A 202 -11.57 -1.90 -2.65
N ASN A 203 -11.38 -1.27 -1.51
CA ASN A 203 -10.17 -1.44 -0.74
C ASN A 203 -10.47 -1.39 0.76
N THR A 204 -9.59 -2.00 1.55
CA THR A 204 -9.60 -1.87 2.98
C THR A 204 -8.25 -1.43 3.47
N MET A 205 -8.23 -0.58 4.51
CA MET A 205 -7.04 -0.34 5.30
C MET A 205 -7.24 -0.97 6.67
N MET A 206 -6.30 -1.78 7.08
CA MET A 206 -6.28 -2.41 8.39
C MET A 206 -5.07 -1.98 9.21
N VAL A 207 -5.22 -2.02 10.51
CA VAL A 207 -4.14 -1.95 11.49
C VAL A 207 -4.01 -3.27 12.21
N CYS A 208 -2.77 -3.72 12.34
CA CYS A 208 -2.44 -5.03 12.89
C CYS A 208 -1.40 -4.92 14.00
N TRP A 209 -1.44 -5.87 14.93
CA TRP A 209 -0.44 -6.02 15.98
C TRP A 209 -0.16 -7.50 16.22
N ASN A 210 1.09 -7.92 15.98
CA ASN A 210 1.54 -9.31 16.16
C ASN A 210 0.60 -10.34 15.53
N GLY A 211 0.20 -10.11 14.27
CA GLY A 211 -0.67 -11.02 13.53
C GLY A 211 -2.17 -10.86 13.80
N HIS A 212 -2.57 -9.99 14.73
CA HIS A 212 -3.97 -9.72 15.01
C HIS A 212 -4.42 -8.43 14.33
N MET A 213 -5.47 -8.51 13.52
CA MET A 213 -6.13 -7.31 13.01
C MET A 213 -6.90 -6.63 14.15
N LEU A 214 -6.51 -5.40 14.50
CA LEU A 214 -7.16 -4.60 15.53
C LEU A 214 -8.47 -3.98 15.01
N ALA A 215 -8.41 -3.40 13.80
CA ALA A 215 -9.55 -2.86 13.08
C ALA A 215 -9.21 -2.65 11.60
N ASN A 216 -10.24 -2.42 10.79
CA ASN A 216 -10.12 -2.03 9.40
C ASN A 216 -11.23 -1.04 9.00
N ILE A 217 -10.99 -0.31 7.91
CA ILE A 217 -11.98 0.53 7.24
C ILE A 217 -12.03 0.08 5.79
N SER A 218 -13.21 -0.34 5.33
CA SER A 218 -13.45 -0.81 3.96
C SER A 218 -14.28 0.20 3.18
N VAL A 219 -13.91 0.43 1.94
CA VAL A 219 -14.60 1.34 1.03
C VAL A 219 -14.70 0.74 -0.36
N GLU A 220 -15.72 1.12 -1.11
CA GLU A 220 -15.78 0.95 -2.55
C GLU A 220 -15.50 2.26 -3.28
N ALA A 221 -14.84 2.21 -4.43
CA ALA A 221 -14.54 3.38 -5.24
C ALA A 221 -15.77 3.79 -6.07
N LEU A 222 -16.24 5.01 -5.84
CA LEU A 222 -17.30 5.65 -6.65
C LEU A 222 -16.70 6.39 -7.85
N SER A 223 -15.48 6.88 -7.73
CA SER A 223 -14.73 7.54 -8.79
C SER A 223 -13.23 7.30 -8.60
N ALA A 224 -12.48 7.23 -9.70
CA ALA A 224 -11.03 7.03 -9.72
C ALA A 224 -10.36 7.87 -10.80
N GLN A 225 -9.04 8.04 -10.70
CA GLN A 225 -8.22 8.71 -11.72
C GLN A 225 -7.96 7.75 -12.91
N GLY A 226 -8.86 7.75 -13.89
CA GLY A 226 -8.79 6.81 -15.02
C GLY A 226 -9.14 5.37 -14.62
N ALA A 227 -8.89 4.44 -15.54
CA ALA A 227 -9.33 3.05 -15.39
C ALA A 227 -8.58 2.22 -14.33
N THR A 228 -7.36 2.62 -13.97
CA THR A 228 -6.47 1.87 -13.07
C THR A 228 -5.83 2.75 -11.98
N GLY A 229 -6.25 4.01 -11.88
CA GLY A 229 -5.69 4.98 -10.95
C GLY A 229 -6.31 4.93 -9.55
N ALA A 230 -5.78 5.77 -8.66
CA ALA A 230 -6.25 5.86 -7.29
C ALA A 230 -7.72 6.33 -7.21
N ALA A 231 -8.47 5.79 -6.25
CA ALA A 231 -9.81 6.24 -5.96
C ALA A 231 -9.81 7.73 -5.49
N THR A 232 -10.76 8.49 -6.00
CA THR A 232 -10.92 9.92 -5.69
C THR A 232 -12.15 10.21 -4.85
N VAL A 233 -13.22 9.44 -5.06
CA VAL A 233 -14.42 9.43 -4.23
C VAL A 233 -14.72 7.99 -3.85
N VAL A 234 -14.96 7.76 -2.57
CA VAL A 234 -15.23 6.43 -2.03
C VAL A 234 -16.50 6.43 -1.20
N ARG A 235 -17.08 5.25 -1.02
CA ARG A 235 -18.20 5.01 -0.09
C ARG A 235 -17.77 3.99 0.95
N VAL A 236 -17.99 4.28 2.22
CA VAL A 236 -17.74 3.33 3.31
C VAL A 236 -18.71 2.16 3.20
N ILE A 237 -18.17 0.94 3.22
CA ILE A 237 -18.93 -0.31 3.15
C ILE A 237 -18.59 -1.23 4.32
N ASP A 238 -19.51 -2.14 4.61
CA ASP A 238 -19.29 -3.30 5.45
C ASP A 238 -19.39 -4.55 4.56
N HIS A 239 -18.29 -5.32 4.45
CA HIS A 239 -18.24 -6.47 3.56
C HIS A 239 -17.54 -7.65 4.25
N PRO A 240 -18.29 -8.70 4.62
CA PRO A 240 -17.76 -9.80 5.43
C PRO A 240 -16.58 -10.54 4.81
N GLU A 241 -16.56 -10.74 3.48
CA GLU A 241 -15.44 -11.41 2.79
C GLU A 241 -14.16 -10.56 2.83
N ILE A 242 -14.27 -9.22 2.73
CA ILE A 242 -13.12 -8.31 2.88
C ILE A 242 -12.58 -8.37 4.30
N ASP A 243 -13.45 -8.33 5.31
CA ASP A 243 -13.06 -8.40 6.72
C ASP A 243 -12.37 -9.74 7.03
N GLN A 244 -12.93 -10.84 6.56
CA GLN A 244 -12.32 -12.17 6.72
C GLN A 244 -10.95 -12.25 6.03
N ALA A 245 -10.82 -11.78 4.80
CA ALA A 245 -9.55 -11.78 4.07
C ALA A 245 -8.49 -10.95 4.80
N ALA A 246 -8.86 -9.79 5.35
CA ALA A 246 -7.98 -8.94 6.14
C ALA A 246 -7.47 -9.65 7.40
N ARG A 247 -8.36 -10.32 8.16
CA ARG A 247 -7.98 -11.10 9.35
C ARG A 247 -7.06 -12.26 9.03
N LEU A 248 -7.39 -13.05 8.00
CA LEU A 248 -6.57 -14.19 7.58
C LEU A 248 -5.18 -13.73 7.12
N THR A 249 -5.11 -12.64 6.35
CA THR A 249 -3.85 -12.04 5.90
C THR A 249 -3.00 -11.57 7.08
N ALA A 250 -3.58 -10.83 8.02
CA ALA A 250 -2.87 -10.37 9.21
C ALA A 250 -2.28 -11.53 10.00
N PHE A 251 -3.07 -12.57 10.22
CA PHE A 251 -2.65 -13.76 10.99
C PHE A 251 -1.57 -14.57 10.27
N ARG A 252 -1.76 -14.87 8.98
CA ARG A 252 -0.85 -15.71 8.19
C ARG A 252 0.55 -15.12 8.09
N PHE A 253 0.63 -13.81 7.92
CA PHE A 253 1.89 -13.10 7.75
C PHE A 253 2.39 -12.42 9.04
N GLN A 254 1.70 -12.65 10.17
CA GLN A 254 2.04 -12.07 11.47
C GLN A 254 2.28 -10.55 11.39
N LEU A 255 1.40 -9.86 10.65
CA LEU A 255 1.56 -8.45 10.34
C LEU A 255 1.49 -7.56 11.59
N THR A 256 2.29 -6.52 11.60
CA THR A 256 2.24 -5.41 12.56
C THR A 256 2.28 -4.09 11.82
N GLY A 257 1.49 -3.10 12.24
CA GLY A 257 1.43 -1.78 11.61
C GLY A 257 0.22 -1.60 10.69
N CYS A 258 0.41 -0.84 9.61
CA CYS A 258 -0.66 -0.44 8.69
C CYS A 258 -0.53 -1.17 7.36
N TYR A 259 -1.64 -1.72 6.86
CA TYR A 259 -1.69 -2.45 5.59
C TYR A 259 -2.98 -2.13 4.84
N GLY A 260 -2.90 -2.12 3.52
CA GLY A 260 -4.07 -2.04 2.64
C GLY A 260 -4.25 -3.32 1.84
N LEU A 261 -5.50 -3.70 1.57
CA LEU A 261 -5.84 -4.73 0.61
C LEU A 261 -6.79 -4.15 -0.44
N ASP A 262 -6.51 -4.44 -1.70
CA ASP A 262 -7.36 -4.00 -2.82
C ASP A 262 -8.15 -5.18 -3.37
N PHE A 263 -9.42 -4.92 -3.70
CA PHE A 263 -10.38 -5.91 -4.17
C PHE A 263 -11.12 -5.44 -5.40
N ILE A 264 -11.72 -6.40 -6.12
CA ILE A 264 -12.84 -6.16 -7.02
C ILE A 264 -14.06 -6.87 -6.43
N LEU A 265 -15.13 -6.13 -6.21
CA LEU A 265 -16.45 -6.70 -5.90
C LEU A 265 -17.11 -7.06 -7.24
N GLU A 266 -17.26 -8.35 -7.49
CA GLU A 266 -17.83 -8.85 -8.74
C GLU A 266 -19.25 -8.33 -8.95
N GLU A 267 -19.56 -7.93 -10.18
CA GLU A 267 -20.81 -7.23 -10.50
C GLU A 267 -22.06 -8.07 -10.24
N GLU A 268 -22.00 -9.38 -10.52
CA GLU A 268 -23.17 -10.27 -10.44
C GLU A 268 -23.40 -10.82 -9.04
N THR A 269 -22.34 -11.16 -8.31
CA THR A 269 -22.42 -11.90 -7.05
C THR A 269 -22.06 -11.08 -5.82
N ASP A 270 -21.48 -9.89 -6.03
CA ASP A 270 -20.85 -9.07 -5.01
C ASP A 270 -19.66 -9.75 -4.28
N ALA A 271 -19.15 -10.85 -4.83
CA ALA A 271 -18.02 -11.58 -4.26
C ALA A 271 -16.73 -10.76 -4.30
N ALA A 272 -15.96 -10.75 -3.21
CA ALA A 272 -14.73 -9.98 -3.11
C ALA A 272 -13.53 -10.77 -3.65
N TYR A 273 -12.93 -10.30 -4.74
CA TYR A 273 -11.69 -10.83 -5.30
C TYR A 273 -10.51 -9.98 -4.85
N LEU A 274 -9.63 -10.55 -4.04
CA LEU A 274 -8.39 -9.88 -3.61
C LEU A 274 -7.41 -9.77 -4.79
N ILE A 275 -6.94 -8.55 -5.08
CA ILE A 275 -6.08 -8.29 -6.25
C ILE A 275 -4.70 -7.75 -5.89
N GLU A 276 -4.50 -7.21 -4.67
CA GLU A 276 -3.23 -6.61 -4.24
C GLU A 276 -3.15 -6.43 -2.73
N LEU A 277 -1.93 -6.51 -2.19
CA LEU A 277 -1.57 -6.04 -0.84
C LEU A 277 -0.71 -4.78 -0.96
N ASN A 278 -1.04 -3.76 -0.19
CA ASN A 278 -0.25 -2.54 0.00
C ASN A 278 0.38 -2.59 1.41
N PRO A 279 1.69 -2.88 1.56
CA PRO A 279 2.31 -3.06 2.88
C PRO A 279 2.62 -1.74 3.59
N ARG A 280 1.67 -0.81 3.58
CA ARG A 280 1.81 0.55 4.08
C ARG A 280 0.47 1.16 4.48
N ALA A 281 0.53 2.30 5.16
CA ALA A 281 -0.64 3.13 5.35
C ALA A 281 -1.19 3.62 4.00
N THR A 282 -2.50 3.55 3.82
CA THR A 282 -3.22 4.06 2.66
C THR A 282 -3.94 5.37 3.01
N GLN A 283 -4.57 5.98 2.02
CA GLN A 283 -5.30 7.24 2.23
C GLN A 283 -6.51 7.13 3.18
N LEU A 284 -6.93 5.91 3.55
CA LEU A 284 -8.02 5.68 4.51
C LEU A 284 -7.59 5.85 5.98
N GLY A 285 -6.28 5.87 6.27
CA GLY A 285 -5.75 5.83 7.64
C GLY A 285 -6.07 7.04 8.52
N HIS A 286 -6.67 8.10 7.97
CA HIS A 286 -7.12 9.27 8.72
C HIS A 286 -8.62 9.23 9.06
N LEU A 287 -9.36 8.28 8.49
CA LEU A 287 -10.80 8.16 8.69
C LEU A 287 -11.11 7.54 10.06
N ARG A 288 -12.25 7.93 10.62
CA ARG A 288 -12.78 7.38 11.88
C ARG A 288 -14.14 6.76 11.60
N LEU A 289 -14.33 5.51 12.02
CA LEU A 289 -15.65 4.88 11.99
C LEU A 289 -16.40 5.18 13.28
N ALA A 290 -17.64 5.61 13.15
CA ALA A 290 -18.53 5.82 14.28
C ALA A 290 -18.61 4.56 15.15
N GLY A 291 -18.31 4.72 16.44
CA GLY A 291 -18.35 3.62 17.42
C GLY A 291 -17.13 2.69 17.44
N GLN A 292 -16.15 2.85 16.53
CA GLN A 292 -14.94 2.01 16.50
C GLN A 292 -13.64 2.79 16.75
N GLY A 293 -13.71 4.12 16.84
CA GLY A 293 -12.52 4.96 16.95
C GLY A 293 -11.74 5.11 15.64
N ASP A 294 -10.48 5.52 15.73
CA ASP A 294 -9.59 5.60 14.57
C ASP A 294 -8.48 4.54 14.62
N LEU A 295 -8.00 4.17 13.44
CA LEU A 295 -6.98 3.11 13.28
C LEU A 295 -5.66 3.47 13.99
N ALA A 296 -5.29 4.75 14.00
CA ALA A 296 -4.06 5.21 14.65
C ALA A 296 -4.15 5.13 16.18
N GLY A 297 -5.34 5.38 16.74
CA GLY A 297 -5.60 5.25 18.18
C GLY A 297 -5.38 3.83 18.65
N LEU A 298 -5.91 2.84 17.95
CA LEU A 298 -5.73 1.43 18.29
C LEU A 298 -4.26 0.99 18.26
N LEU A 299 -3.46 1.49 17.29
CA LEU A 299 -2.01 1.24 17.29
C LEU A 299 -1.30 1.98 18.42
N ALA A 300 -1.72 3.21 18.74
CA ALA A 300 -1.15 3.98 19.84
C ALA A 300 -1.37 3.30 21.19
N GLU A 301 -2.54 2.69 21.40
CA GLU A 301 -2.83 1.89 22.60
C GLU A 301 -1.88 0.70 22.75
N GLN A 302 -1.52 0.01 21.66
CA GLN A 302 -0.53 -1.08 21.70
C GLN A 302 0.88 -0.60 22.09
N LEU A 303 1.17 0.67 21.88
CA LEU A 303 2.42 1.31 22.30
C LEU A 303 2.37 1.87 23.72
N GLY A 304 1.23 1.73 24.41
CA GLY A 304 1.03 2.26 25.77
C GLY A 304 0.75 3.77 25.80
N ALA A 305 0.40 4.36 24.66
CA ALA A 305 -0.02 5.76 24.63
C ALA A 305 -1.43 5.87 25.24
N THR A 306 -1.60 6.84 26.13
CA THR A 306 -2.90 7.21 26.68
C THR A 306 -3.49 8.34 25.84
N ALA A 307 -4.78 8.25 25.53
CA ALA A 307 -5.48 9.29 24.80
C ALA A 307 -5.27 10.66 25.48
N GLY A 308 -4.60 11.56 24.76
CA GLY A 308 -4.45 12.96 25.16
C GLY A 308 -5.57 13.78 24.52
N GLU A 309 -6.22 14.63 25.29
CA GLU A 309 -7.08 15.66 24.73
C GLU A 309 -6.21 16.72 24.06
N LEU A 310 -6.19 16.75 22.72
CA LEU A 310 -5.67 17.91 22.01
C LEU A 310 -6.72 19.02 22.03
N PRO A 311 -6.36 20.26 22.43
CA PRO A 311 -7.27 21.39 22.29
C PRO A 311 -7.54 21.63 20.78
N GLY A 312 -8.78 21.55 20.39
CA GLY A 312 -9.22 21.98 19.07
C GLY A 312 -9.58 20.91 18.06
N ASP A 313 -10.16 19.78 18.47
CA ASP A 313 -10.80 18.83 17.55
C ASP A 313 -12.06 19.41 16.90
N ALA A 314 -11.87 20.50 16.12
CA ALA A 314 -12.87 20.94 15.16
C ALA A 314 -12.75 20.05 13.92
N HIS A 315 -13.75 19.19 13.71
CA HIS A 315 -14.14 18.65 12.41
C HIS A 315 -13.42 17.42 11.82
N THR A 316 -13.12 16.37 12.58
CA THR A 316 -13.17 15.05 11.98
C THR A 316 -14.53 14.43 12.27
N SER A 317 -15.47 14.60 11.35
CA SER A 317 -16.76 13.90 11.44
C SER A 317 -16.52 12.39 11.37
N ASP A 318 -17.14 11.65 12.26
CA ASP A 318 -17.14 10.19 12.17
C ASP A 318 -17.79 9.76 10.85
N CYS A 319 -17.16 8.80 10.17
CA CYS A 319 -17.74 8.18 9.00
C CYS A 319 -18.71 7.08 9.44
N HIS A 320 -19.82 6.96 8.75
CA HIS A 320 -20.79 5.89 8.93
C HIS A 320 -20.77 4.98 7.70
N ILE A 321 -21.28 3.75 7.84
CA ILE A 321 -21.54 2.90 6.68
C ILE A 321 -22.40 3.69 5.68
N SER A 322 -22.07 3.57 4.40
CA SER A 322 -22.63 4.33 3.29
C SER A 322 -22.24 5.81 3.20
N SER A 323 -21.38 6.35 4.08
CA SER A 323 -20.84 7.71 3.90
C SER A 323 -20.00 7.78 2.63
N ALA A 324 -20.23 8.81 1.79
CA ALA A 324 -19.40 9.13 0.65
C ALA A 324 -18.33 10.15 1.04
N ILE A 325 -17.09 9.89 0.66
CA ILE A 325 -15.91 10.69 1.02
C ILE A 325 -15.15 11.04 -0.25
N ALA A 326 -14.90 12.32 -0.46
CA ALA A 326 -14.04 12.82 -1.54
C ALA A 326 -12.65 13.12 -0.97
N PHE A 327 -11.60 12.57 -1.61
CA PHE A 327 -10.22 12.82 -1.22
C PHE A 327 -9.70 14.10 -1.89
N PHE A 328 -9.39 15.10 -1.08
CA PHE A 328 -8.77 16.34 -1.56
C PHE A 328 -7.25 16.16 -1.68
N PRO A 329 -6.58 16.68 -2.73
CA PRO A 329 -7.14 17.38 -3.90
C PRO A 329 -7.56 16.45 -5.05
N GLN A 330 -7.41 15.13 -4.92
CA GLN A 330 -7.56 14.15 -6.01
C GLN A 330 -8.95 14.15 -6.65
N ALA A 331 -9.98 14.48 -5.88
CA ALA A 331 -11.36 14.53 -6.38
C ALA A 331 -11.65 15.70 -7.33
N PHE A 332 -10.70 16.64 -7.49
CA PHE A 332 -10.86 17.83 -8.33
C PHE A 332 -10.04 17.81 -9.63
N HIS A 333 -9.48 16.66 -9.99
CA HIS A 333 -8.65 16.47 -11.19
C HIS A 333 -9.22 15.44 -12.14
#